data_43b8b3dae8e17ae8e9311caa0c08033a
#
_entry.id   43b8b3dae8e17ae8e9311caa0c08033a
#
_cell.length_a   1.000
_cell.length_b   1.000
_cell.length_c   1.000
_cell.angle_alpha   90.00
_cell.angle_beta   90.00
_cell.angle_gamma   90.00
#
_symmetry.space_group_name_H-M   'P 1'
#
loop_
_entity.id
_entity.type
_entity.pdbx_description
1 polymer ?
#
loop_
_entity_poly.entity_id
_entity_poly.type
_entity_poly.pdbx_seq_one_letter_code
_entity_poly.pdbx_strand_id
1 'polypeptide(L)'
;MRKVIPTRESLYEVENISKNMEGHTFHHHFHILWDIRNMIEKDEINYLEIGTHSGGSACLMLKHPKKTNVYGMDLETSTRHKAVEDNVKKYKREDNIFEYFIGNSRDHDVVKKVRDRVKSVDMLFIDGEHTLDAVIEDFVNYKDLVNDGGYIIFDDYNDFGWNPVVKHGVDMIVNEYLFDEYEVLGFVYNKLKAAPDNMIYNNEFVLRKKIK
;
A
#
# COMPACT_ATOMS: atom_id res chain seq x y z
N MET A 1 10.77 -17.76 -6.18
CA MET A 1 10.50 -16.50 -5.47
C MET A 1 11.05 -15.36 -6.32
N ARG A 2 10.18 -14.59 -6.97
CA ARG A 2 10.61 -13.39 -7.71
C ARG A 2 10.81 -12.28 -6.68
N LYS A 3 12.01 -11.73 -6.61
CA LYS A 3 12.29 -10.56 -5.77
C LYS A 3 11.88 -9.31 -6.54
N VAL A 4 11.02 -8.49 -5.95
CA VAL A 4 10.83 -7.11 -6.41
C VAL A 4 12.06 -6.34 -5.93
N ILE A 5 12.90 -5.90 -6.85
CA ILE A 5 14.12 -5.16 -6.54
C ILE A 5 13.94 -3.75 -7.10
N PRO A 6 14.02 -2.70 -6.25
CA PRO A 6 13.93 -1.33 -6.72
C PRO A 6 14.97 -1.04 -7.80
N THR A 7 14.55 -0.38 -8.87
CA THR A 7 15.47 0.10 -9.91
C THR A 7 16.18 1.36 -9.44
N ARG A 8 17.33 1.69 -10.04
CA ARG A 8 18.04 2.93 -9.73
C ARG A 8 17.23 4.18 -10.11
N GLU A 9 16.42 4.06 -11.13
CA GLU A 9 15.53 5.13 -11.62
C GLU A 9 14.38 5.35 -10.66
N SER A 10 13.70 4.27 -10.20
CA SER A 10 12.62 4.37 -9.21
C SER A 10 13.12 4.95 -7.89
N LEU A 11 14.33 4.62 -7.45
CA LEU A 11 14.94 5.19 -6.25
C LEU A 11 15.06 6.71 -6.35
N TYR A 12 15.56 7.22 -7.46
CA TYR A 12 15.76 8.65 -7.67
C TYR A 12 14.43 9.42 -7.69
N GLU A 13 13.45 8.94 -8.45
CA GLU A 13 12.14 9.57 -8.59
C GLU A 13 11.40 9.59 -7.25
N VAL A 14 11.39 8.46 -6.55
CA VAL A 14 10.73 8.33 -5.25
C VAL A 14 11.36 9.24 -4.19
N GLU A 15 12.70 9.29 -4.12
CA GLU A 15 13.39 10.19 -3.20
C GLU A 15 13.08 11.67 -3.50
N ASN A 16 13.01 12.03 -4.77
CA ASN A 16 12.72 13.39 -5.18
C ASN A 16 11.29 13.80 -4.79
N ILE A 17 10.32 12.91 -4.98
CA ILE A 17 8.92 13.16 -4.57
C ILE A 17 8.85 13.26 -3.04
N SER A 18 9.46 12.32 -2.31
CA SER A 18 9.38 12.26 -0.85
C SER A 18 10.00 13.48 -0.16
N LYS A 19 11.13 14.00 -0.68
CA LYS A 19 11.80 15.19 -0.13
C LYS A 19 10.95 16.47 -0.19
N ASN A 20 9.97 16.50 -1.07
CA ASN A 20 9.13 17.67 -1.30
C ASN A 20 7.73 17.55 -0.69
N MET A 21 7.44 16.45 0.01
CA MET A 21 6.17 16.27 0.70
C MET A 21 6.20 16.86 2.10
N GLU A 22 5.23 17.71 2.41
CA GLU A 22 5.10 18.34 3.71
C GLU A 22 4.65 17.30 4.76
N GLY A 23 5.35 17.25 5.90
CA GLY A 23 5.02 16.36 7.00
C GLY A 23 5.41 14.88 6.79
N HIS A 24 6.16 14.57 5.74
CA HIS A 24 6.61 13.21 5.45
C HIS A 24 8.07 12.96 5.76
N THR A 25 8.31 11.87 6.47
CA THR A 25 9.58 11.14 6.42
C THR A 25 9.52 10.14 5.26
N PHE A 26 10.67 9.91 4.65
CA PHE A 26 10.82 8.89 3.64
C PHE A 26 10.49 7.50 4.21
N HIS A 27 9.58 6.77 3.55
CA HIS A 27 9.22 5.40 3.86
C HIS A 27 9.74 4.44 2.79
N HIS A 28 10.26 3.28 3.23
CA HIS A 28 10.88 2.31 2.31
C HIS A 28 9.86 1.65 1.38
N HIS A 29 8.61 1.49 1.82
CA HIS A 29 7.55 0.92 1.00
C HIS A 29 7.26 1.73 -0.29
N PHE A 30 7.61 3.02 -0.32
CA PHE A 30 7.41 3.85 -1.51
C PHE A 30 8.06 3.28 -2.76
N HIS A 31 9.28 2.73 -2.65
CA HIS A 31 9.94 2.10 -3.79
C HIS A 31 9.22 0.85 -4.26
N ILE A 32 8.69 0.07 -3.34
CA ILE A 32 8.01 -1.17 -3.63
C ILE A 32 6.69 -0.90 -4.32
N LEU A 33 5.90 0.05 -3.82
CA LEU A 33 4.67 0.48 -4.45
C LEU A 33 4.93 0.98 -5.88
N TRP A 34 5.96 1.81 -6.07
CA TRP A 34 6.34 2.32 -7.38
C TRP A 34 6.75 1.22 -8.35
N ASP A 35 7.59 0.29 -7.90
CA ASP A 35 8.06 -0.81 -8.73
C ASP A 35 6.95 -1.80 -9.07
N ILE A 36 6.06 -2.11 -8.14
CA ILE A 36 4.87 -2.93 -8.42
C ILE A 36 3.98 -2.22 -9.45
N ARG A 37 3.77 -0.90 -9.32
CA ARG A 37 3.03 -0.15 -10.33
C ARG A 37 3.68 -0.23 -11.71
N ASN A 38 5.01 -0.18 -11.79
CA ASN A 38 5.75 -0.35 -13.06
C ASN A 38 5.55 -1.75 -13.66
N MET A 39 5.46 -2.80 -12.84
CA MET A 39 5.23 -4.18 -13.29
C MET A 39 3.83 -4.42 -13.87
N ILE A 40 2.87 -3.58 -13.53
CA ILE A 40 1.51 -3.68 -14.10
C ILE A 40 1.52 -3.01 -15.47
N GLU A 41 1.25 -3.82 -16.52
CA GLU A 41 1.30 -3.33 -17.90
C GLU A 41 0.15 -2.39 -18.28
N LYS A 42 -0.94 -2.36 -17.49
CA LYS A 42 -2.09 -1.47 -17.72
C LYS A 42 -1.68 0.00 -17.66
N ASP A 43 -2.15 0.80 -18.61
CA ASP A 43 -1.92 2.25 -18.66
C ASP A 43 -2.61 2.97 -17.50
N GLU A 44 -3.77 2.49 -17.09
CA GLU A 44 -4.55 2.99 -15.97
C GLU A 44 -4.86 1.87 -14.98
N ILE A 45 -4.69 2.14 -13.68
CA ILE A 45 -5.05 1.24 -12.58
C ILE A 45 -5.81 1.95 -11.49
N ASN A 46 -6.50 1.14 -10.67
CA ASN A 46 -7.04 1.54 -9.39
C ASN A 46 -6.15 1.00 -8.26
N TYR A 47 -5.82 1.88 -7.31
CA TYR A 47 -5.04 1.60 -6.12
C TYR A 47 -5.86 1.98 -4.88
N LEU A 48 -6.00 1.05 -3.95
CA LEU A 48 -6.62 1.28 -2.64
C LEU A 48 -5.56 1.14 -1.55
N GLU A 49 -5.52 2.09 -0.62
CA GLU A 49 -4.69 2.00 0.58
C GLU A 49 -5.53 2.13 1.85
N ILE A 50 -5.18 1.31 2.84
CA ILE A 50 -5.72 1.35 4.20
C ILE A 50 -4.61 1.91 5.08
N GLY A 51 -4.88 3.05 5.76
CA GLY A 51 -3.86 3.77 6.51
C GLY A 51 -3.17 4.86 5.67
N THR A 52 -3.95 5.85 5.20
CA THR A 52 -3.41 6.92 4.33
C THR A 52 -2.50 7.90 5.07
N HIS A 53 -2.63 8.02 6.38
CA HIS A 53 -1.84 8.92 7.23
C HIS A 53 -1.82 10.36 6.69
N SER A 54 -0.66 10.89 6.25
CA SER A 54 -0.55 12.23 5.63
C SER A 54 -0.61 12.18 4.08
N GLY A 55 -0.89 11.02 3.49
CA GLY A 55 -1.04 10.85 2.05
C GLY A 55 0.26 10.64 1.27
N GLY A 56 1.32 10.12 1.91
CA GLY A 56 2.61 9.94 1.26
C GLY A 56 2.59 8.93 0.11
N SER A 57 2.17 7.71 0.40
CA SER A 57 1.95 6.63 -0.56
C SER A 57 0.91 7.02 -1.61
N ALA A 58 -0.20 7.64 -1.19
CA ALA A 58 -1.23 8.15 -2.10
C ALA A 58 -0.65 9.16 -3.11
N CYS A 59 0.08 10.15 -2.63
CA CYS A 59 0.69 11.18 -3.49
C CYS A 59 1.74 10.60 -4.43
N LEU A 60 2.52 9.63 -3.95
CA LEU A 60 3.48 8.91 -4.78
C LEU A 60 2.76 8.22 -5.94
N MET A 61 1.69 7.50 -5.67
CA MET A 61 0.92 6.79 -6.69
C MET A 61 0.21 7.74 -7.65
N LEU A 62 -0.31 8.88 -7.17
CA LEU A 62 -0.88 9.95 -8.02
C LEU A 62 0.17 10.60 -8.93
N LYS A 63 1.43 10.63 -8.52
CA LYS A 63 2.54 11.20 -9.28
C LYS A 63 3.17 10.24 -10.27
N HIS A 64 2.87 8.93 -10.16
CA HIS A 64 3.44 7.92 -11.04
C HIS A 64 3.17 8.27 -12.53
N PRO A 65 4.16 8.07 -13.46
CA PRO A 65 4.00 8.39 -14.89
C PRO A 65 2.80 7.68 -15.53
N LYS A 66 2.57 6.42 -15.20
CA LYS A 66 1.36 5.70 -15.61
C LYS A 66 0.19 6.11 -14.74
N LYS A 67 -0.97 6.34 -15.33
CA LYS A 67 -2.17 6.80 -14.63
C LYS A 67 -2.57 5.84 -13.50
N THR A 68 -2.77 6.41 -12.31
CA THR A 68 -3.20 5.67 -11.12
C THR A 68 -4.31 6.44 -10.43
N ASN A 69 -5.51 5.86 -10.38
CA ASN A 69 -6.59 6.33 -9.54
C ASN A 69 -6.35 5.83 -8.13
N VAL A 70 -6.42 6.71 -7.16
CA VAL A 70 -6.07 6.43 -5.78
C VAL A 70 -7.30 6.57 -4.89
N TYR A 71 -7.54 5.53 -4.11
CA TYR A 71 -8.55 5.47 -3.08
C TYR A 71 -7.83 5.29 -1.75
N GLY A 72 -7.91 6.29 -0.87
CA GLY A 72 -7.27 6.23 0.44
C GLY A 72 -8.31 6.13 1.54
N MET A 73 -7.96 5.55 2.68
CA MET A 73 -8.80 5.57 3.86
C MET A 73 -7.99 5.67 5.14
N ASP A 74 -8.58 6.33 6.14
CA ASP A 74 -7.99 6.44 7.47
C ASP A 74 -9.08 6.60 8.54
N LEU A 75 -8.71 6.39 9.81
CA LEU A 75 -9.60 6.51 10.95
C LEU A 75 -10.17 7.93 11.09
N GLU A 76 -11.41 8.03 11.56
CA GLU A 76 -12.06 9.31 11.88
C GLU A 76 -11.23 10.14 12.90
N THR A 77 -10.54 9.45 13.79
CA THR A 77 -9.69 10.07 14.82
C THR A 77 -8.35 10.57 14.31
N SER A 78 -8.00 10.32 13.03
CA SER A 78 -6.76 10.81 12.45
C SER A 78 -6.72 12.33 12.43
N THR A 79 -5.63 12.89 12.92
CA THR A 79 -5.37 14.34 12.89
C THR A 79 -4.76 14.81 11.57
N ARG A 80 -4.61 13.89 10.59
CA ARG A 80 -3.86 14.11 9.36
C ARG A 80 -4.73 14.42 8.13
N HIS A 81 -6.07 14.40 8.25
CA HIS A 81 -6.97 14.61 7.10
C HIS A 81 -6.64 15.87 6.29
N LYS A 82 -6.37 16.97 6.99
CA LYS A 82 -5.97 18.22 6.29
C LYS A 82 -4.66 18.08 5.52
N ALA A 83 -3.67 17.36 6.07
CA ALA A 83 -2.41 17.12 5.39
C ALA A 83 -2.60 16.26 4.13
N VAL A 84 -3.49 15.27 4.16
CA VAL A 84 -3.88 14.48 2.97
C VAL A 84 -4.44 15.39 1.90
N GLU A 85 -5.41 16.25 2.23
CA GLU A 85 -6.01 17.17 1.27
C GLU A 85 -4.97 18.11 0.64
N ASP A 86 -4.13 18.75 1.47
CA ASP A 86 -3.13 19.70 1.02
C ASP A 86 -2.05 19.02 0.14
N ASN A 87 -1.58 17.83 0.53
CA ASN A 87 -0.60 17.06 -0.23
C ASN A 87 -1.20 16.58 -1.56
N VAL A 88 -2.39 16.00 -1.53
CA VAL A 88 -3.07 15.53 -2.75
C VAL A 88 -3.29 16.69 -3.73
N LYS A 89 -3.75 17.84 -3.27
CA LYS A 89 -3.93 19.02 -4.11
C LYS A 89 -2.63 19.44 -4.82
N LYS A 90 -1.49 19.25 -4.17
CA LYS A 90 -0.16 19.58 -4.71
C LYS A 90 0.34 18.55 -5.74
N TYR A 91 0.03 17.26 -5.54
CA TYR A 91 0.64 16.18 -6.31
C TYR A 91 -0.29 15.49 -7.30
N LYS A 92 -1.60 15.60 -7.11
CA LYS A 92 -2.59 15.01 -8.02
C LYS A 92 -2.51 15.65 -9.41
N ARG A 93 -2.47 14.82 -10.45
CA ARG A 93 -2.63 15.26 -11.84
C ARG A 93 -4.12 15.39 -12.16
N GLU A 94 -4.44 16.21 -13.19
CA GLU A 94 -5.83 16.46 -13.59
C GLU A 94 -6.57 15.19 -14.03
N ASP A 95 -5.86 14.25 -14.63
CA ASP A 95 -6.40 13.01 -15.18
C ASP A 95 -6.55 11.86 -14.16
N ASN A 96 -6.05 12.05 -12.93
CA ASN A 96 -6.16 11.03 -11.86
C ASN A 96 -7.38 11.29 -10.98
N ILE A 97 -7.98 10.20 -10.50
CA ILE A 97 -8.98 10.24 -9.44
C ILE A 97 -8.27 10.12 -8.10
N PHE A 98 -8.67 10.93 -7.15
CA PHE A 98 -8.40 10.71 -5.72
C PHE A 98 -9.71 10.77 -4.96
N GLU A 99 -9.98 9.74 -4.19
CA GLU A 99 -11.12 9.68 -3.28
C GLU A 99 -10.65 9.21 -1.90
N TYR A 100 -11.14 9.86 -0.85
CA TYR A 100 -10.71 9.61 0.52
C TYR A 100 -11.91 9.24 1.39
N PHE A 101 -11.78 8.10 2.08
CA PHE A 101 -12.79 7.56 2.98
C PHE A 101 -12.32 7.76 4.43
N ILE A 102 -13.17 8.32 5.25
CA ILE A 102 -12.93 8.50 6.68
C ILE A 102 -13.75 7.48 7.43
N GLY A 103 -13.10 6.69 8.29
CA GLY A 103 -13.72 5.69 9.15
C GLY A 103 -12.81 4.47 9.39
N ASN A 104 -13.27 3.58 10.26
CA ASN A 104 -12.54 2.35 10.56
C ASN A 104 -12.71 1.35 9.40
N SER A 105 -11.60 0.87 8.84
CA SER A 105 -11.54 -0.12 7.75
C SER A 105 -12.28 -1.43 8.05
N ARG A 106 -12.55 -1.70 9.32
CA ARG A 106 -13.23 -2.90 9.80
C ARG A 106 -14.73 -2.68 10.11
N ASP A 107 -15.18 -1.42 10.10
CA ASP A 107 -16.58 -1.11 10.29
C ASP A 107 -17.40 -1.53 9.07
N HIS A 108 -18.45 -2.31 9.29
CA HIS A 108 -19.30 -2.86 8.23
C HIS A 108 -19.81 -1.81 7.25
N ASP A 109 -20.26 -0.65 7.76
CA ASP A 109 -20.83 0.40 6.89
C ASP A 109 -19.73 1.10 6.08
N VAL A 110 -18.54 1.27 6.66
CA VAL A 110 -17.36 1.79 5.96
C VAL A 110 -16.90 0.81 4.89
N VAL A 111 -16.74 -0.47 5.23
CA VAL A 111 -16.40 -1.53 4.27
C VAL A 111 -17.38 -1.54 3.11
N LYS A 112 -18.69 -1.54 3.42
CA LYS A 112 -19.74 -1.52 2.39
C LYS A 112 -19.60 -0.29 1.48
N LYS A 113 -19.45 0.90 2.06
CA LYS A 113 -19.27 2.16 1.32
C LYS A 113 -18.09 2.11 0.38
N VAL A 114 -16.92 1.65 0.86
CA VAL A 114 -15.70 1.52 0.05
C VAL A 114 -15.93 0.51 -1.08
N ARG A 115 -16.44 -0.68 -0.78
CA ARG A 115 -16.69 -1.73 -1.79
C ARG A 115 -17.69 -1.29 -2.85
N ASP A 116 -18.75 -0.59 -2.47
CA ASP A 116 -19.76 -0.07 -3.39
C ASP A 116 -19.18 1.01 -4.32
N ARG A 117 -18.22 1.76 -3.87
CA ARG A 117 -17.62 2.87 -4.61
C ARG A 117 -16.44 2.44 -5.48
N VAL A 118 -15.52 1.66 -4.91
CA VAL A 118 -14.25 1.29 -5.57
C VAL A 118 -14.43 0.16 -6.60
N LYS A 119 -15.33 -0.79 -6.36
CA LYS A 119 -15.66 -1.95 -7.21
C LYS A 119 -14.50 -2.92 -7.43
N SER A 120 -13.35 -2.45 -7.94
CA SER A 120 -12.17 -3.28 -8.14
C SER A 120 -10.88 -2.47 -8.13
N VAL A 121 -9.78 -3.12 -7.75
CA VAL A 121 -8.45 -2.54 -7.71
C VAL A 121 -7.41 -3.46 -8.33
N ASP A 122 -6.32 -2.89 -8.80
CA ASP A 122 -5.16 -3.63 -9.30
C ASP A 122 -4.05 -3.72 -8.24
N MET A 123 -4.10 -2.82 -7.25
CA MET A 123 -3.22 -2.83 -6.09
C MET A 123 -4.02 -2.50 -4.83
N LEU A 124 -3.85 -3.32 -3.80
CA LEU A 124 -4.32 -3.09 -2.43
C LEU A 124 -3.11 -2.98 -1.52
N PHE A 125 -2.98 -1.89 -0.78
CA PHE A 125 -1.94 -1.67 0.22
C PHE A 125 -2.57 -1.63 1.61
N ILE A 126 -2.09 -2.47 2.50
CA ILE A 126 -2.56 -2.62 3.88
C ILE A 126 -1.48 -2.12 4.81
N ASP A 127 -1.70 -0.92 5.34
CA ASP A 127 -0.83 -0.18 6.26
C ASP A 127 -1.68 0.54 7.33
N GLY A 128 -2.69 -0.17 7.85
CA GLY A 128 -3.64 0.35 8.80
C GLY A 128 -3.21 0.17 10.25
N GLU A 129 -4.09 -0.38 11.08
CA GLU A 129 -3.77 -0.71 12.47
C GLU A 129 -2.92 -1.97 12.54
N HIS A 130 -1.76 -1.89 13.24
CA HIS A 130 -0.77 -2.96 13.33
C HIS A 130 -1.07 -3.96 14.45
N THR A 131 -2.35 -4.35 14.60
CA THR A 131 -2.76 -5.47 15.47
C THR A 131 -3.01 -6.72 14.64
N LEU A 132 -2.93 -7.89 15.26
CA LEU A 132 -3.15 -9.17 14.59
C LEU A 132 -4.51 -9.22 13.88
N ASP A 133 -5.56 -8.87 14.62
CA ASP A 133 -6.94 -8.93 14.11
C ASP A 133 -7.15 -7.91 12.99
N ALA A 134 -6.57 -6.70 13.13
CA ALA A 134 -6.73 -5.66 12.12
C ALA A 134 -6.11 -6.06 10.77
N VAL A 135 -4.90 -6.62 10.77
CA VAL A 135 -4.24 -7.08 9.54
C VAL A 135 -5.06 -8.16 8.83
N ILE A 136 -5.61 -9.11 9.61
CA ILE A 136 -6.44 -10.19 9.06
C ILE A 136 -7.77 -9.66 8.53
N GLU A 137 -8.46 -8.82 9.32
CA GLU A 137 -9.76 -8.26 8.94
C GLU A 137 -9.64 -7.33 7.73
N ASP A 138 -8.62 -6.49 7.64
CA ASP A 138 -8.39 -5.64 6.48
C ASP A 138 -8.17 -6.49 5.21
N PHE A 139 -7.38 -7.55 5.30
CA PHE A 139 -7.25 -8.48 4.19
C PHE A 139 -8.59 -9.11 3.79
N VAL A 140 -9.32 -9.68 4.74
CA VAL A 140 -10.61 -10.36 4.48
C VAL A 140 -11.64 -9.41 3.88
N ASN A 141 -11.71 -8.19 4.38
CA ASN A 141 -12.68 -7.20 3.94
C ASN A 141 -12.44 -6.69 2.51
N TYR A 142 -11.17 -6.63 2.05
CA TYR A 142 -10.83 -5.94 0.79
C TYR A 142 -10.19 -6.83 -0.28
N LYS A 143 -9.71 -8.04 0.03
CA LYS A 143 -9.06 -8.95 -0.93
C LYS A 143 -9.88 -9.25 -2.19
N ASP A 144 -11.21 -9.31 -2.07
CA ASP A 144 -12.09 -9.63 -3.19
C ASP A 144 -12.18 -8.49 -4.21
N LEU A 145 -11.86 -7.26 -3.81
CA LEU A 145 -11.77 -6.13 -4.74
C LEU A 145 -10.58 -6.25 -5.68
N VAL A 146 -9.58 -7.05 -5.34
CA VAL A 146 -8.36 -7.16 -6.14
C VAL A 146 -8.64 -7.97 -7.42
N ASN A 147 -8.33 -7.36 -8.57
CA ASN A 147 -8.46 -7.98 -9.89
C ASN A 147 -7.53 -9.20 -10.04
N ASP A 148 -7.87 -10.13 -10.92
CA ASP A 148 -6.96 -11.20 -11.33
C ASP A 148 -5.65 -10.59 -11.88
N GLY A 149 -4.53 -11.10 -11.40
CA GLY A 149 -3.20 -10.57 -11.71
C GLY A 149 -2.80 -9.34 -10.88
N GLY A 150 -3.70 -8.81 -10.04
CA GLY A 150 -3.45 -7.69 -9.14
C GLY A 150 -2.65 -8.07 -7.90
N TYR A 151 -2.25 -7.08 -7.12
CA TYR A 151 -1.32 -7.23 -6.01
C TYR A 151 -1.95 -6.82 -4.68
N ILE A 152 -1.59 -7.53 -3.60
CA ILE A 152 -1.84 -7.13 -2.22
C ILE A 152 -0.47 -6.96 -1.55
N ILE A 153 -0.27 -5.82 -0.93
CA ILE A 153 0.96 -5.44 -0.28
C ILE A 153 0.64 -5.16 1.19
N PHE A 154 1.35 -5.81 2.10
CA PHE A 154 1.30 -5.56 3.53
C PHE A 154 2.56 -4.82 3.94
N ASP A 155 2.41 -3.69 4.64
CA ASP A 155 3.55 -2.99 5.25
C ASP A 155 3.98 -3.68 6.55
N ASP A 156 5.13 -3.30 7.07
CA ASP A 156 5.67 -3.70 8.37
C ASP A 156 5.84 -5.20 8.64
N TYR A 157 5.84 -6.05 7.62
CA TYR A 157 5.92 -7.51 7.78
C TYR A 157 7.11 -7.98 8.64
N ASN A 158 8.24 -7.30 8.60
CA ASN A 158 9.43 -7.64 9.40
C ASN A 158 9.85 -6.53 10.38
N ASP A 159 8.94 -5.66 10.73
CA ASP A 159 9.22 -4.64 11.75
C ASP A 159 9.09 -5.21 13.17
N PHE A 160 10.08 -6.00 13.56
CA PHE A 160 10.11 -6.63 14.89
C PHE A 160 10.27 -5.64 16.04
N GLY A 161 10.71 -4.41 15.77
CA GLY A 161 10.94 -3.40 16.79
C GLY A 161 9.67 -2.68 17.22
N TRP A 162 8.79 -2.39 16.26
CA TRP A 162 7.60 -1.55 16.48
C TRP A 162 6.31 -2.32 16.25
N ASN A 163 6.26 -3.20 15.23
CA ASN A 163 5.05 -3.88 14.78
C ASN A 163 5.20 -5.42 14.67
N PRO A 164 5.66 -6.12 15.72
CA PRO A 164 6.05 -7.54 15.63
C PRO A 164 4.88 -8.47 15.29
N VAL A 165 3.65 -8.05 15.50
CA VAL A 165 2.45 -8.87 15.28
C VAL A 165 1.96 -8.88 13.83
N VAL A 166 2.35 -7.89 13.03
CA VAL A 166 1.96 -7.81 11.60
C VAL A 166 2.43 -9.06 10.86
N LYS A 167 3.70 -9.46 11.06
CA LYS A 167 4.22 -10.70 10.47
C LYS A 167 3.36 -11.90 10.83
N HIS A 168 2.94 -12.02 12.08
CA HIS A 168 2.12 -13.14 12.53
C HIS A 168 0.76 -13.17 11.82
N GLY A 169 0.11 -12.02 11.69
CA GLY A 169 -1.15 -11.89 10.93
C GLY A 169 -1.01 -12.29 9.47
N VAL A 170 0.04 -11.81 8.80
CA VAL A 170 0.31 -12.17 7.41
C VAL A 170 0.65 -13.65 7.24
N ASP A 171 1.45 -14.22 8.14
CA ASP A 171 1.76 -15.66 8.12
C ASP A 171 0.50 -16.52 8.31
N MET A 172 -0.44 -16.11 9.16
CA MET A 172 -1.74 -16.78 9.31
C MET A 172 -2.56 -16.68 8.02
N ILE A 173 -2.64 -15.50 7.40
CA ILE A 173 -3.31 -15.32 6.12
C ILE A 173 -2.72 -16.28 5.07
N VAL A 174 -1.41 -16.34 4.96
CA VAL A 174 -0.72 -17.22 3.99
C VAL A 174 -1.04 -18.69 4.26
N ASN A 175 -1.08 -19.12 5.50
CA ASN A 175 -1.34 -20.51 5.84
C ASN A 175 -2.79 -20.94 5.70
N GLU A 176 -3.74 -20.04 5.94
CA GLU A 176 -5.16 -20.38 6.01
C GLU A 176 -5.92 -20.10 4.71
N TYR A 177 -5.52 -19.07 3.95
CA TYR A 177 -6.36 -18.55 2.86
C TYR A 177 -5.76 -18.67 1.46
N LEU A 178 -4.48 -19.04 1.28
CA LEU A 178 -3.81 -18.61 0.05
C LEU A 178 -3.37 -19.67 -0.95
N PHE A 179 -3.48 -20.96 -0.71
CA PHE A 179 -2.84 -21.94 -1.60
C PHE A 179 -3.39 -21.96 -3.04
N ASP A 180 -4.66 -21.61 -3.25
CA ASP A 180 -5.27 -21.72 -4.57
C ASP A 180 -5.44 -20.37 -5.31
N GLU A 181 -5.62 -19.26 -4.60
CA GLU A 181 -5.99 -17.98 -5.22
C GLU A 181 -4.81 -17.03 -5.45
N TYR A 182 -3.73 -17.16 -4.69
CA TYR A 182 -2.62 -16.21 -4.73
C TYR A 182 -1.28 -16.87 -4.96
N GLU A 183 -0.41 -16.16 -5.67
CA GLU A 183 1.02 -16.42 -5.74
C GLU A 183 1.71 -15.61 -4.63
N VAL A 184 2.47 -16.29 -3.78
CA VAL A 184 3.27 -15.63 -2.75
C VAL A 184 4.57 -15.14 -3.38
N LEU A 185 4.70 -13.83 -3.56
CA LEU A 185 5.96 -13.23 -4.01
C LEU A 185 6.95 -13.10 -2.85
N GLY A 186 6.42 -13.13 -1.62
CA GLY A 186 7.18 -13.10 -0.39
C GLY A 186 7.48 -11.67 0.08
N PHE A 187 8.39 -11.55 1.05
CA PHE A 187 8.80 -10.25 1.51
C PHE A 187 9.86 -9.64 0.60
N VAL A 188 9.79 -8.33 0.45
CA VAL A 188 10.75 -7.56 -0.33
C VAL A 188 11.73 -6.91 0.64
N TYR A 189 12.98 -7.31 0.52
CA TYR A 189 14.06 -6.79 1.35
C TYR A 189 14.70 -5.59 0.68
N ASN A 190 14.55 -4.43 1.27
CA ASN A 190 15.15 -3.20 0.78
C ASN A 190 16.42 -2.88 1.58
N LYS A 191 17.56 -3.30 1.06
CA LYS A 191 18.86 -2.86 1.59
C LYS A 191 19.29 -1.56 0.88
N LEU A 192 18.69 -0.45 1.26
CA LEU A 192 19.16 0.85 0.79
C LEU A 192 20.48 1.20 1.50
N LYS A 193 21.51 1.50 0.73
CA LYS A 193 22.83 1.88 1.23
C LYS A 193 22.86 3.17 2.07
N ALA A 194 21.76 3.90 2.13
CA ALA A 194 21.65 5.17 2.86
C ALA A 194 21.17 5.02 4.31
N ALA A 195 20.79 3.81 4.73
CA ALA A 195 20.39 3.57 6.11
C ALA A 195 21.63 3.32 6.99
N PRO A 196 21.64 3.83 8.24
CA PRO A 196 22.67 3.45 9.21
C PRO A 196 22.76 1.93 9.30
N ASP A 197 23.96 1.39 9.38
CA ASP A 197 24.32 -0.03 9.18
C ASP A 197 23.55 -1.06 10.05
N ASN A 198 22.68 -0.61 10.97
CA ASN A 198 22.02 -1.45 11.97
C ASN A 198 20.48 -1.42 11.92
N MET A 199 19.84 -0.73 10.98
CA MET A 199 18.39 -0.73 10.86
C MET A 199 17.94 -1.61 9.70
N ILE A 200 17.28 -2.72 10.03
CA ILE A 200 16.48 -3.49 9.08
C ILE A 200 15.17 -2.73 8.96
N TYR A 201 15.00 -2.00 7.87
CA TYR A 201 13.79 -1.25 7.63
C TYR A 201 12.74 -2.12 6.96
N ASN A 202 11.52 -1.79 7.23
CA ASN A 202 10.24 -2.33 6.84
C ASN A 202 10.32 -3.17 5.59
N ASN A 203 9.92 -4.41 5.74
CA ASN A 203 9.85 -5.35 4.63
C ASN A 203 8.40 -5.57 4.33
N GLU A 204 7.98 -5.15 3.18
CA GLU A 204 6.65 -5.40 2.70
C GLU A 204 6.52 -6.86 2.30
N PHE A 205 5.37 -7.43 2.57
CA PHE A 205 5.02 -8.75 2.08
C PHE A 205 4.04 -8.62 0.92
N VAL A 206 4.33 -9.30 -0.19
CA VAL A 206 3.58 -9.13 -1.43
C VAL A 206 2.96 -10.44 -1.89
N LEU A 207 1.66 -10.37 -2.18
CA LEU A 207 0.88 -11.39 -2.82
C LEU A 207 0.45 -10.92 -4.21
N ARG A 208 0.32 -11.85 -5.16
CA ARG A 208 -0.30 -11.61 -6.45
C ARG A 208 -1.48 -12.54 -6.65
N LYS A 209 -2.65 -11.99 -6.98
CA LYS A 209 -3.82 -12.80 -7.31
C LYS A 209 -3.59 -13.55 -8.61
N LYS A 210 -3.85 -14.86 -8.63
CA LYS A 210 -3.68 -15.67 -9.83
C LYS A 210 -4.73 -15.27 -10.88
N ILE A 211 -4.35 -15.37 -12.13
CA ILE A 211 -5.26 -15.19 -13.26
C ILE A 211 -6.03 -16.51 -13.42
N LYS A 212 -7.34 -16.43 -13.30
CA LYS A 212 -8.24 -17.58 -13.52
C LYS A 212 -8.51 -17.79 -15.00
#